data_206a41d0cac74ac27359a905cf8d83bd
#
_entry.id   206a41d0cac74ac27359a905cf8d83bd
#
_cell.length_a   1.000
_cell.length_b   1.000
_cell.length_c   1.000
_cell.angle_alpha   90.00
_cell.angle_beta   90.00
_cell.angle_gamma   90.00
#
_symmetry.space_group_name_H-M   'P 1'
#
loop_
_entity.id
_entity.type
_entity.pdbx_description
1 polymer ?
#
loop_
_entity_poly.entity_id
_entity_poly.type
_entity_poly.pdbx_seq_one_letter_code
_entity_poly.pdbx_strand_id
1 'polypeptide(L)'
;MDVSKNPALEEVDCGGNKLIFLDVSKNLVLRELKCAANLLTSLDVSKIQTLELLWCFSNQLSILDVSNNKNLSDLDCRKNQLKNIDVRSNTKLNSLDCSENSLMELDIRRNPKLRHVHCSDNNLSASALNQIYENMPKPPAPYSAQDPLGLFTIAGSYTLDIRNNPGTVASNRDIAKNKGWEVWGYER
;
A
#
# COMPACT_ATOMS: atom_id res chain seq x y z
N MET A 1 16.24 -13.23 14.81
CA MET A 1 15.93 -12.08 15.73
C MET A 1 14.81 -12.52 16.65
N ASP A 2 14.90 -12.28 17.93
CA ASP A 2 13.86 -12.61 18.91
C ASP A 2 13.45 -11.34 19.66
N VAL A 3 12.20 -10.90 19.48
CA VAL A 3 11.61 -9.71 20.11
C VAL A 3 10.52 -10.09 21.13
N SER A 4 10.32 -11.39 21.40
CA SER A 4 9.22 -11.90 22.22
C SER A 4 9.28 -11.43 23.68
N LYS A 5 10.48 -11.06 24.16
CA LYS A 5 10.71 -10.56 25.53
C LYS A 5 10.49 -9.05 25.67
N ASN A 6 10.13 -8.36 24.60
CA ASN A 6 9.94 -6.91 24.55
C ASN A 6 8.49 -6.56 24.15
N PRO A 7 7.47 -6.91 24.97
CA PRO A 7 6.06 -6.76 24.60
C PRO A 7 5.61 -5.29 24.46
N ALA A 8 6.39 -4.35 24.99
CA ALA A 8 6.10 -2.92 24.94
C ALA A 8 6.73 -2.20 23.72
N LEU A 9 7.30 -2.94 22.76
CA LEU A 9 7.83 -2.35 21.53
C LEU A 9 6.68 -1.75 20.70
N GLU A 10 6.83 -0.47 20.37
CA GLU A 10 5.92 0.24 19.46
C GLU A 10 6.49 0.29 18.03
N GLU A 11 7.81 0.19 17.86
CA GLU A 11 8.49 0.16 16.57
C GLU A 11 9.50 -0.98 16.52
N VAL A 12 9.54 -1.69 15.38
CA VAL A 12 10.58 -2.66 15.04
C VAL A 12 11.08 -2.33 13.64
N ASP A 13 12.37 -2.01 13.54
CA ASP A 13 13.08 -1.93 12.26
C ASP A 13 14.15 -3.02 12.23
N CYS A 14 13.98 -3.98 11.34
CA CYS A 14 14.90 -5.07 11.08
C CYS A 14 15.18 -5.24 9.57
N GLY A 15 14.99 -4.16 8.80
CA GLY A 15 15.23 -4.15 7.37
C GLY A 15 16.68 -4.40 6.98
N GLY A 16 16.89 -4.84 5.72
CA GLY A 16 18.22 -5.04 5.17
C GLY A 16 19.01 -6.18 5.80
N ASN A 17 18.35 -7.26 6.22
CA ASN A 17 18.96 -8.42 6.86
C ASN A 17 18.76 -9.69 6.01
N LYS A 18 19.01 -10.86 6.61
CA LYS A 18 18.82 -12.19 5.99
C LYS A 18 17.82 -13.03 6.78
N LEU A 19 16.81 -12.37 7.37
CA LEU A 19 15.81 -13.06 8.16
C LEU A 19 14.94 -13.93 7.25
N ILE A 20 14.85 -15.22 7.57
CA ILE A 20 13.94 -16.17 6.90
C ILE A 20 12.61 -16.30 7.66
N PHE A 21 12.58 -15.83 8.91
CA PHE A 21 11.42 -15.88 9.81
C PHE A 21 11.47 -14.69 10.78
N LEU A 22 10.30 -14.15 11.10
CA LEU A 22 10.10 -13.09 12.09
C LEU A 22 8.82 -13.35 12.86
N ASP A 23 8.91 -13.52 14.18
CA ASP A 23 7.76 -13.66 15.08
C ASP A 23 7.56 -12.37 15.88
N VAL A 24 6.46 -11.68 15.63
CA VAL A 24 6.02 -10.47 16.33
C VAL A 24 4.72 -10.70 17.12
N SER A 25 4.32 -11.96 17.32
CA SER A 25 3.05 -12.34 17.93
C SER A 25 2.89 -11.92 19.41
N LYS A 26 3.98 -11.49 20.06
CA LYS A 26 4.01 -10.97 21.44
C LYS A 26 4.07 -9.45 21.54
N ASN A 27 4.28 -8.76 20.43
CA ASN A 27 4.44 -7.31 20.39
C ASN A 27 3.10 -6.62 20.04
N LEU A 28 2.11 -6.77 20.95
CA LEU A 28 0.70 -6.43 20.68
C LEU A 28 0.43 -4.92 20.59
N VAL A 29 1.38 -4.08 21.01
CA VAL A 29 1.29 -2.61 20.95
C VAL A 29 2.08 -2.01 19.79
N LEU A 30 2.65 -2.87 18.91
CA LEU A 30 3.47 -2.44 17.79
C LEU A 30 2.65 -1.57 16.81
N ARG A 31 3.18 -0.42 16.47
CA ARG A 31 2.59 0.55 15.53
C ARG A 31 3.32 0.56 14.19
N GLU A 32 4.65 0.38 14.23
CA GLU A 32 5.46 0.37 13.03
C GLU A 32 6.30 -0.92 12.93
N LEU A 33 6.16 -1.61 11.81
CA LEU A 33 6.98 -2.77 11.48
C LEU A 33 7.67 -2.55 10.15
N LYS A 34 9.00 -2.41 10.21
CA LYS A 34 9.88 -2.30 9.05
C LYS A 34 10.75 -3.55 8.98
N CYS A 35 10.37 -4.48 8.11
CA CYS A 35 11.09 -5.76 7.89
C CYS A 35 11.47 -5.98 6.43
N ALA A 36 11.59 -4.88 5.69
CA ALA A 36 11.94 -4.89 4.28
C ALA A 36 13.32 -5.48 3.99
N ALA A 37 13.56 -5.90 2.74
CA ALA A 37 14.84 -6.42 2.27
C ALA A 37 15.38 -7.56 3.17
N ASN A 38 14.57 -8.60 3.30
CA ASN A 38 14.89 -9.84 4.01
C ASN A 38 14.58 -11.06 3.11
N LEU A 39 14.50 -12.26 3.69
CA LEU A 39 14.20 -13.51 2.99
C LEU A 39 12.92 -14.16 3.54
N LEU A 40 11.97 -13.35 4.03
CA LEU A 40 10.74 -13.83 4.65
C LEU A 40 9.83 -14.46 3.57
N THR A 41 9.41 -15.69 3.81
CA THR A 41 8.41 -16.38 2.98
C THR A 41 6.99 -16.27 3.55
N SER A 42 6.88 -15.91 4.82
CA SER A 42 5.62 -15.65 5.53
C SER A 42 5.80 -14.55 6.57
N LEU A 43 4.72 -13.82 6.87
CA LEU A 43 4.67 -12.79 7.91
C LEU A 43 3.27 -12.79 8.52
N ASP A 44 3.16 -13.09 9.81
CA ASP A 44 1.89 -13.04 10.55
C ASP A 44 1.83 -11.78 11.40
N VAL A 45 0.97 -10.85 11.01
CA VAL A 45 0.67 -9.60 11.74
C VAL A 45 -0.75 -9.59 12.31
N SER A 46 -1.47 -10.71 12.25
CA SER A 46 -2.90 -10.81 12.61
C SER A 46 -3.23 -10.42 14.05
N LYS A 47 -2.26 -10.52 14.97
CA LYS A 47 -2.44 -10.15 16.38
C LYS A 47 -2.15 -8.69 16.68
N ILE A 48 -1.57 -7.94 15.75
CA ILE A 48 -1.11 -6.57 15.96
C ILE A 48 -2.17 -5.58 15.47
N GLN A 49 -3.22 -5.38 16.28
CA GLN A 49 -4.33 -4.49 15.89
C GLN A 49 -3.96 -3.00 15.90
N THR A 50 -2.86 -2.64 16.54
CA THR A 50 -2.33 -1.27 16.65
C THR A 50 -1.51 -0.84 15.44
N LEU A 51 -1.19 -1.76 14.50
CA LEU A 51 -0.27 -1.53 13.40
C LEU A 51 -0.78 -0.43 12.47
N GLU A 52 0.04 0.61 12.28
CA GLU A 52 -0.24 1.78 11.46
C GLU A 52 0.63 1.81 10.20
N LEU A 53 1.87 1.30 10.29
CA LEU A 53 2.83 1.23 9.20
C LEU A 53 3.39 -0.19 9.08
N LEU A 54 3.34 -0.74 7.87
CA LEU A 54 3.95 -2.02 7.54
C LEU A 54 4.79 -1.88 6.26
N TRP A 55 6.11 -1.99 6.40
CA TRP A 55 7.06 -2.08 5.30
C TRP A 55 7.68 -3.47 5.26
N CYS A 56 7.17 -4.31 4.36
CA CYS A 56 7.63 -5.67 4.15
C CYS A 56 8.12 -5.92 2.71
N PHE A 57 8.48 -4.85 2.00
CA PHE A 57 8.95 -4.93 0.63
C PHE A 57 10.25 -5.70 0.47
N SER A 58 10.53 -6.18 -0.75
CA SER A 58 11.73 -6.97 -1.07
C SER A 58 11.90 -8.17 -0.14
N ASN A 59 10.88 -9.02 -0.12
CA ASN A 59 10.85 -10.31 0.56
C ASN A 59 10.38 -11.40 -0.43
N GLN A 60 9.95 -12.56 0.07
CA GLN A 60 9.47 -13.69 -0.74
C GLN A 60 8.04 -14.09 -0.35
N LEU A 61 7.23 -13.11 0.08
CA LEU A 61 5.87 -13.35 0.55
C LEU A 61 4.96 -13.71 -0.64
N SER A 62 4.29 -14.86 -0.57
CA SER A 62 3.26 -15.26 -1.54
C SER A 62 1.84 -14.96 -1.05
N ILE A 63 1.69 -14.73 0.26
CA ILE A 63 0.44 -14.34 0.94
C ILE A 63 0.78 -13.29 1.98
N LEU A 64 -0.09 -12.30 2.13
CA LEU A 64 -0.04 -11.30 3.20
C LEU A 64 -1.48 -11.00 3.63
N ASP A 65 -1.83 -11.35 4.87
CA ASP A 65 -3.13 -11.04 5.47
C ASP A 65 -3.00 -9.84 6.42
N VAL A 66 -3.63 -8.73 6.05
CA VAL A 66 -3.69 -7.49 6.83
C VAL A 66 -5.11 -7.18 7.33
N SER A 67 -6.04 -8.13 7.24
CA SER A 67 -7.47 -7.93 7.53
C SER A 67 -7.74 -7.48 8.98
N ASN A 68 -6.87 -7.86 9.93
CA ASN A 68 -6.97 -7.47 11.34
C ASN A 68 -6.30 -6.13 11.66
N ASN A 69 -5.47 -5.59 10.76
CA ASN A 69 -4.71 -4.36 10.98
C ASN A 69 -5.51 -3.12 10.54
N LYS A 70 -6.65 -2.88 11.18
CA LYS A 70 -7.63 -1.83 10.79
C LYS A 70 -7.09 -0.40 10.96
N ASN A 71 -5.98 -0.23 11.67
CA ASN A 71 -5.32 1.06 11.85
C ASN A 71 -4.28 1.36 10.76
N LEU A 72 -3.99 0.38 9.88
CA LEU A 72 -2.96 0.51 8.86
C LEU A 72 -3.25 1.70 7.93
N SER A 73 -2.28 2.62 7.88
CA SER A 73 -2.32 3.85 7.08
C SER A 73 -1.29 3.85 5.96
N ASP A 74 -0.21 3.08 6.13
CA ASP A 74 0.87 2.94 5.17
C ASP A 74 1.24 1.47 5.00
N LEU A 75 1.12 0.95 3.78
CA LEU A 75 1.47 -0.42 3.43
C LEU A 75 2.40 -0.41 2.22
N ASP A 76 3.64 -0.86 2.42
CA ASP A 76 4.58 -1.15 1.34
C ASP A 76 4.91 -2.64 1.34
N CYS A 77 4.30 -3.35 0.40
CA CYS A 77 4.50 -4.78 0.16
C CYS A 77 5.09 -5.07 -1.24
N ARG A 78 5.67 -4.06 -1.89
CA ARG A 78 6.30 -4.21 -3.21
C ARG A 78 7.42 -5.24 -3.22
N LYS A 79 7.77 -5.73 -4.41
CA LYS A 79 8.85 -6.73 -4.59
C LYS A 79 8.64 -7.97 -3.71
N ASN A 80 7.50 -8.62 -3.91
CA ASN A 80 7.14 -9.89 -3.31
C ASN A 80 6.57 -10.84 -4.39
N GLN A 81 5.88 -11.90 -3.98
CA GLN A 81 5.29 -12.89 -4.88
C GLN A 81 3.76 -12.97 -4.72
N LEU A 82 3.15 -11.84 -4.30
CA LEU A 82 1.72 -11.78 -4.02
C LEU A 82 0.90 -11.92 -5.30
N LYS A 83 -0.08 -12.83 -5.29
CA LYS A 83 -1.07 -12.99 -6.38
C LYS A 83 -2.34 -12.19 -6.11
N ASN A 84 -2.59 -11.85 -4.87
CA ASN A 84 -3.68 -10.97 -4.42
C ASN A 84 -3.25 -10.23 -3.15
N ILE A 85 -3.94 -9.14 -2.85
CA ILE A 85 -3.88 -8.42 -1.58
C ILE A 85 -5.27 -7.89 -1.25
N ASP A 86 -5.83 -8.28 -0.11
CA ASP A 86 -7.12 -7.75 0.36
C ASP A 86 -6.92 -6.63 1.38
N VAL A 87 -7.18 -5.41 0.95
CA VAL A 87 -7.05 -4.19 1.77
C VAL A 87 -8.41 -3.61 2.19
N ARG A 88 -9.53 -4.33 1.96
CA ARG A 88 -10.88 -3.82 2.23
C ARG A 88 -11.13 -3.50 3.70
N SER A 89 -10.41 -4.14 4.63
CA SER A 89 -10.51 -3.86 6.08
C SER A 89 -9.68 -2.64 6.51
N ASN A 90 -8.72 -2.21 5.70
CA ASN A 90 -7.76 -1.16 6.03
C ASN A 90 -8.27 0.22 5.57
N THR A 91 -9.41 0.63 6.11
CA THR A 91 -10.14 1.85 5.68
C THR A 91 -9.40 3.15 5.99
N LYS A 92 -8.29 3.08 6.72
CA LYS A 92 -7.42 4.22 7.04
C LYS A 92 -6.23 4.36 6.07
N LEU A 93 -6.03 3.41 5.14
CA LEU A 93 -4.93 3.47 4.17
C LEU A 93 -4.90 4.80 3.44
N ASN A 94 -3.73 5.42 3.48
CA ASN A 94 -3.36 6.64 2.79
C ASN A 94 -2.37 6.34 1.64
N SER A 95 -1.45 5.41 1.88
CA SER A 95 -0.41 4.96 0.95
C SER A 95 -0.45 3.45 0.80
N LEU A 96 -0.46 2.97 -0.44
CA LEU A 96 -0.36 1.57 -0.80
C LEU A 96 0.67 1.41 -1.91
N ASP A 97 1.77 0.72 -1.63
CA ASP A 97 2.69 0.24 -2.66
C ASP A 97 2.65 -1.29 -2.70
N CYS A 98 2.06 -1.83 -3.75
CA CYS A 98 2.00 -3.25 -4.06
C CYS A 98 2.66 -3.56 -5.41
N SER A 99 3.51 -2.68 -5.91
CA SER A 99 4.23 -2.85 -7.17
C SER A 99 5.17 -4.06 -7.15
N GLU A 100 5.61 -4.51 -8.33
CA GLU A 100 6.54 -5.63 -8.49
C GLU A 100 6.04 -6.90 -7.75
N ASN A 101 4.81 -7.30 -8.07
CA ASN A 101 4.15 -8.52 -7.58
C ASN A 101 3.50 -9.29 -8.77
N SER A 102 2.53 -10.16 -8.51
CA SER A 102 1.82 -10.93 -9.54
C SER A 102 0.31 -10.70 -9.47
N LEU A 103 -0.12 -9.49 -9.07
CA LEU A 103 -1.52 -9.16 -8.87
C LEU A 103 -2.28 -9.13 -10.22
N MET A 104 -3.44 -9.77 -10.26
CA MET A 104 -4.35 -9.74 -11.41
C MET A 104 -5.51 -8.77 -11.22
N GLU A 105 -5.79 -8.40 -9.97
CA GLU A 105 -6.81 -7.43 -9.55
C GLU A 105 -6.37 -6.68 -8.29
N LEU A 106 -6.99 -5.53 -8.03
CA LEU A 106 -6.81 -4.75 -6.80
C LEU A 106 -8.12 -4.03 -6.47
N ASP A 107 -8.74 -4.37 -5.34
CA ASP A 107 -9.99 -3.75 -4.88
C ASP A 107 -9.71 -2.70 -3.79
N ILE A 108 -9.84 -1.43 -4.17
CA ILE A 108 -9.63 -0.27 -3.27
C ILE A 108 -10.94 0.47 -2.92
N ARG A 109 -12.12 -0.12 -3.20
CA ARG A 109 -13.43 0.54 -2.97
C ARG A 109 -13.67 0.99 -1.54
N ARG A 110 -13.00 0.35 -0.57
CA ARG A 110 -13.16 0.63 0.86
C ARG A 110 -12.02 1.45 1.45
N ASN A 111 -11.16 2.04 0.62
CA ASN A 111 -10.01 2.82 1.06
C ASN A 111 -10.14 4.31 0.68
N PRO A 112 -11.12 5.06 1.28
CA PRO A 112 -11.46 6.42 0.86
C PRO A 112 -10.38 7.45 1.18
N LYS A 113 -9.36 7.07 1.95
CA LYS A 113 -8.26 7.97 2.34
C LYS A 113 -7.01 7.82 1.46
N LEU A 114 -7.01 6.91 0.49
CA LEU A 114 -5.87 6.70 -0.40
C LEU A 114 -5.51 7.99 -1.16
N ARG A 115 -4.22 8.29 -1.18
CA ARG A 115 -3.59 9.37 -1.94
C ARG A 115 -2.50 8.84 -2.86
N HIS A 116 -1.82 7.78 -2.45
CA HIS A 116 -0.74 7.19 -3.22
C HIS A 116 -1.04 5.71 -3.44
N VAL A 117 -1.11 5.29 -4.70
CA VAL A 117 -1.30 3.90 -5.09
C VAL A 117 -0.26 3.56 -6.14
N HIS A 118 0.65 2.67 -5.78
CA HIS A 118 1.65 2.12 -6.70
C HIS A 118 1.34 0.64 -6.92
N CYS A 119 0.97 0.28 -8.13
CA CYS A 119 0.67 -1.09 -8.54
C CYS A 119 1.33 -1.44 -9.88
N SER A 120 2.43 -0.74 -10.22
CA SER A 120 3.25 -1.04 -11.40
C SER A 120 3.85 -2.45 -11.33
N ASP A 121 4.29 -2.96 -12.48
CA ASP A 121 4.97 -4.26 -12.55
C ASP A 121 4.15 -5.40 -11.90
N ASN A 122 2.89 -5.50 -12.32
CA ASN A 122 1.94 -6.56 -11.94
C ASN A 122 1.29 -7.19 -13.19
N ASN A 123 0.26 -8.01 -13.01
CA ASN A 123 -0.48 -8.67 -14.09
C ASN A 123 -1.88 -8.07 -14.31
N LEU A 124 -2.06 -6.78 -14.01
CA LEU A 124 -3.35 -6.11 -14.10
C LEU A 124 -3.77 -5.93 -15.56
N SER A 125 -4.95 -6.44 -15.91
CA SER A 125 -5.56 -6.23 -17.23
C SER A 125 -6.12 -4.80 -17.37
N ALA A 126 -6.47 -4.40 -18.61
CA ALA A 126 -7.14 -3.12 -18.84
C ALA A 126 -8.45 -2.99 -18.06
N SER A 127 -9.22 -4.10 -17.94
CA SER A 127 -10.45 -4.13 -17.13
C SER A 127 -10.16 -3.92 -15.66
N ALA A 128 -9.13 -4.58 -15.11
CA ALA A 128 -8.72 -4.42 -13.71
C ALA A 128 -8.27 -2.99 -13.42
N LEU A 129 -7.47 -2.39 -14.31
CA LEU A 129 -7.04 -1.00 -14.19
C LEU A 129 -8.21 -0.01 -14.26
N ASN A 130 -9.16 -0.22 -15.18
CA ASN A 130 -10.36 0.61 -15.25
C ASN A 130 -11.20 0.53 -13.97
N GLN A 131 -11.34 -0.66 -13.36
CA GLN A 131 -12.00 -0.80 -12.07
C GLN A 131 -11.27 -0.05 -10.94
N ILE A 132 -9.94 -0.07 -10.93
CA ILE A 132 -9.16 0.74 -9.99
C ILE A 132 -9.51 2.22 -10.18
N TYR A 133 -9.47 2.76 -11.42
CA TYR A 133 -9.78 4.16 -11.71
C TYR A 133 -11.18 4.57 -11.26
N GLU A 134 -12.18 3.72 -11.52
CA GLU A 134 -13.57 3.96 -11.11
C GLU A 134 -13.72 4.01 -9.59
N ASN A 135 -12.92 3.23 -8.86
CA ASN A 135 -13.02 3.08 -7.42
C ASN A 135 -12.08 4.02 -6.63
N MET A 136 -11.21 4.77 -7.31
CA MET A 136 -10.33 5.74 -6.65
C MET A 136 -11.14 6.83 -5.94
N PRO A 137 -10.75 7.21 -4.70
CA PRO A 137 -11.39 8.32 -4.02
C PRO A 137 -11.21 9.61 -4.82
N LYS A 138 -12.22 10.48 -4.77
CA LYS A 138 -12.10 11.81 -5.35
C LYS A 138 -11.25 12.66 -4.41
N PRO A 139 -10.13 13.25 -4.89
CA PRO A 139 -9.38 14.22 -4.10
C PRO A 139 -10.30 15.33 -3.60
N PRO A 140 -10.09 15.89 -2.39
CA PRO A 140 -10.77 17.08 -1.98
C PRO A 140 -10.53 18.19 -3.01
N ALA A 141 -11.52 19.05 -3.22
CA ALA A 141 -11.37 20.19 -4.12
C ALA A 141 -10.09 20.96 -3.75
N PRO A 142 -9.28 21.42 -4.74
CA PRO A 142 -8.14 22.26 -4.43
C PRO A 142 -8.64 23.45 -3.63
N TYR A 143 -7.98 23.71 -2.50
CA TYR A 143 -8.31 24.84 -1.61
C TYR A 143 -8.41 26.10 -2.46
N SER A 144 -9.59 26.73 -2.50
CA SER A 144 -9.74 28.02 -3.18
C SER A 144 -8.84 29.03 -2.46
N ALA A 145 -8.21 29.92 -3.23
CA ALA A 145 -7.21 30.90 -2.78
C ALA A 145 -7.74 31.96 -1.77
N GLN A 146 -8.65 31.58 -0.89
CA GLN A 146 -9.27 32.39 0.15
C GLN A 146 -9.03 31.84 1.56
N ASP A 147 -7.91 31.14 1.78
CA ASP A 147 -7.48 30.87 3.16
C ASP A 147 -6.84 32.16 3.71
N PRO A 148 -7.47 32.82 4.71
CA PRO A 148 -6.96 34.10 5.26
C PRO A 148 -5.62 33.98 5.98
N LEU A 149 -5.10 32.76 6.21
CA LEU A 149 -3.89 32.50 6.98
C LEU A 149 -2.67 32.14 6.14
N GLY A 150 -2.77 32.07 4.79
CA GLY A 150 -1.62 31.90 3.91
C GLY A 150 -0.77 30.65 4.12
N LEU A 151 -1.31 29.66 4.86
CA LEU A 151 -0.69 28.35 5.01
C LEU A 151 -0.94 27.56 3.71
N PHE A 152 0.01 27.66 2.78
CA PHE A 152 0.07 26.77 1.61
C PHE A 152 0.19 25.33 2.10
N THR A 153 -0.94 24.68 2.42
CA THR A 153 -0.99 23.25 2.31
C THR A 153 -0.93 22.96 0.82
N ILE A 154 0.25 22.60 0.31
CA ILE A 154 0.39 21.93 -0.97
C ILE A 154 -0.63 20.80 -0.92
N ALA A 155 -1.68 20.89 -1.72
CA ALA A 155 -2.63 19.80 -1.88
C ALA A 155 -1.78 18.59 -2.26
N GLY A 156 -1.65 17.61 -1.34
CA GLY A 156 -0.76 16.49 -1.52
C GLY A 156 -1.12 15.83 -2.85
N SER A 157 -0.14 15.59 -3.70
CA SER A 157 -0.36 14.97 -5.01
C SER A 157 -1.02 13.60 -4.79
N TYR A 158 -2.09 13.35 -5.53
CA TYR A 158 -2.72 12.04 -5.62
C TYR A 158 -2.07 11.31 -6.77
N THR A 159 -1.31 10.26 -6.48
CA THR A 159 -0.49 9.56 -7.47
C THR A 159 -0.94 8.12 -7.64
N LEU A 160 -1.03 7.68 -8.88
CA LEU A 160 -1.29 6.31 -9.28
C LEU A 160 -0.21 5.86 -10.26
N ASP A 161 0.58 4.88 -9.88
CA ASP A 161 1.54 4.23 -10.76
C ASP A 161 1.03 2.88 -11.23
N ILE A 162 0.83 2.76 -12.54
CA ILE A 162 0.31 1.56 -13.22
C ILE A 162 1.28 0.98 -14.24
N ARG A 163 2.49 1.52 -14.33
CA ARG A 163 3.46 1.13 -15.37
C ARG A 163 3.65 -0.38 -15.44
N ASN A 164 4.04 -0.86 -16.61
CA ASN A 164 4.42 -2.25 -16.86
C ASN A 164 3.34 -3.30 -16.48
N ASN A 165 2.06 -2.92 -16.46
CA ASN A 165 0.96 -3.87 -16.44
C ASN A 165 0.51 -4.21 -17.86
N PRO A 166 0.02 -5.43 -18.14
CA PRO A 166 -0.48 -5.80 -19.46
C PRO A 166 -1.60 -4.89 -19.96
N GLY A 167 -2.39 -4.33 -19.04
CA GLY A 167 -3.51 -3.44 -19.35
C GLY A 167 -3.18 -1.96 -19.51
N THR A 168 -1.93 -1.54 -19.26
CA THR A 168 -1.57 -0.11 -19.16
C THR A 168 -1.94 0.69 -20.42
N VAL A 169 -1.65 0.15 -21.60
CA VAL A 169 -1.92 0.82 -22.87
C VAL A 169 -3.41 0.90 -23.18
N ALA A 170 -4.14 -0.20 -22.95
CA ALA A 170 -5.55 -0.33 -23.32
C ALA A 170 -6.53 0.21 -22.25
N SER A 171 -6.04 0.63 -21.07
CA SER A 171 -6.89 1.16 -20.00
C SER A 171 -7.26 2.63 -20.24
N ASN A 172 -8.44 3.03 -19.75
CA ASN A 172 -8.92 4.40 -19.88
C ASN A 172 -8.47 5.27 -18.70
N ARG A 173 -7.25 5.78 -18.77
CA ARG A 173 -6.64 6.62 -17.72
C ARG A 173 -7.36 7.95 -17.48
N ASP A 174 -8.17 8.41 -18.42
CA ASP A 174 -8.92 9.66 -18.25
C ASP A 174 -9.95 9.59 -17.14
N ILE A 175 -10.42 8.39 -16.78
CA ILE A 175 -11.30 8.18 -15.62
C ILE A 175 -10.61 8.66 -14.33
N ALA A 176 -9.36 8.28 -14.10
CA ALA A 176 -8.60 8.69 -12.92
C ALA A 176 -8.18 10.17 -12.98
N LYS A 177 -7.72 10.63 -14.15
CA LYS A 177 -7.34 12.04 -14.38
C LYS A 177 -8.49 13.00 -14.16
N ASN A 178 -9.70 12.64 -14.62
CA ASN A 178 -10.91 13.43 -14.41
C ASN A 178 -11.34 13.50 -12.93
N LYS A 179 -10.83 12.60 -12.09
CA LYS A 179 -10.99 12.66 -10.64
C LYS A 179 -9.89 13.48 -9.96
N GLY A 180 -8.87 13.94 -10.68
CA GLY A 180 -7.77 14.73 -10.14
C GLY A 180 -6.55 13.92 -9.69
N TRP A 181 -6.41 12.67 -10.19
CA TRP A 181 -5.22 11.85 -9.94
C TRP A 181 -4.15 12.05 -11.01
N GLU A 182 -2.90 12.09 -10.59
CA GLU A 182 -1.75 12.00 -11.47
C GLU A 182 -1.49 10.51 -11.77
N VAL A 183 -1.57 10.12 -13.05
CA VAL A 183 -1.42 8.72 -13.47
C VAL A 183 -0.11 8.54 -14.20
N TRP A 184 0.76 7.70 -13.66
CA TRP A 184 2.03 7.31 -14.27
C TRP A 184 1.86 5.97 -15.00
N GLY A 185 1.93 6.04 -16.32
CA GLY A 185 1.78 4.89 -17.21
C GLY A 185 2.53 5.16 -18.49
N TYR A 186 3.87 5.23 -18.43
CA TYR A 186 4.67 5.46 -19.62
C TYR A 186 4.83 4.17 -20.43
N GLU A 187 4.62 4.31 -21.73
CA GLU A 187 5.13 3.39 -22.71
C GLU A 187 6.66 3.59 -22.80
N ARG A 188 7.42 2.51 -22.80
CA ARG A 188 8.79 2.52 -23.31
C ARG A 188 8.75 2.29 -24.81
#